data_72cafd8e60dbbe47d1484fdc15c79cdd
#
_entry.id   72cafd8e60dbbe47d1484fdc15c79cdd
#
_cell.length_a   1.000
_cell.length_b   1.000
_cell.length_c   1.000
_cell.angle_alpha   90.00
_cell.angle_beta   90.00
_cell.angle_gamma   90.00
#
_symmetry.space_group_name_H-M   'P 1'
#
loop_
_entity.id
_entity.type
_entity.pdbx_description
1 polymer ?
#
loop_
_entity_poly.entity_id
_entity_poly.type
_entity_poly.pdbx_seq_one_letter_code
_entity_poly.pdbx_strand_id
1 'polypeptide(L)'
;MIYYKFLITLKTSYKLKKFICLFLILCSCKTDKSVILPLQNTYKINSSDSKKEIIIKASHVVPTKNQFEALKNEFIAFVHFGPNTFTKMEWGNGMEDPKIFNLKNLDTDQWCKTMKNAGMKMVIITAKHHDGFVLWQSRYTNHGIMSSNYKKGKGDIIKELSNSCKKYGLKLGIYLSPADLYQIESSGGLYGNLSSYRERIIPKRIEGRPFKNKESFLFNVDDYNEYFLNQLFELLTEYGPISEVWFDGAHPKRKGGQKYNYLAWKKLINTLAPNAVIFGKQDIRWCGNESGNTRDEEWNIIPYQKDPNKLNNFKDSTAPSLGQREDLYNGQFLHYQQAETNTSIREGWFFRDEINQKVRSADDVFDMYERSVGGNSTFLLNIPPNRNGEFSNEDVEVLNEVGKRIKNTYNTNLFEKAFGPEKILDENDHTYELIHDNELIIETNDKVLINRITIKESILTHSERVEKFKLQYWKNGIWVDLFFGKNIGYKKILRFPDIKSNKFKIIIEKSRMVPAISVIKAHYYKSEFPMIEFIKTGNKKLEIKPITKKFDWKPHSEDIILNLNPNFEIRYTTDNKEPSKNSKLYKNSIDLDFEVLKAKVFLSDRSSKTYEFK
;
A
#
# COMPACT_ATOMS: atom_id res chain seq x y z
N MET A 1 68.44 -37.91 -27.32
CA MET A 1 69.87 -38.11 -27.13
C MET A 1 70.34 -37.06 -26.13
N ILE A 2 70.76 -37.53 -25.04
CA ILE A 2 71.67 -37.17 -23.96
C ILE A 2 71.03 -36.40 -22.77
N TYR A 3 70.93 -37.19 -21.70
CA TYR A 3 70.83 -36.84 -20.28
C TYR A 3 71.94 -35.91 -19.81
N TYR A 4 71.62 -35.00 -18.83
CA TYR A 4 72.53 -34.77 -17.73
C TYR A 4 71.72 -34.51 -16.42
N LYS A 5 71.91 -35.45 -15.47
CA LYS A 5 71.57 -35.32 -14.04
C LYS A 5 72.48 -34.31 -13.37
N PHE A 6 71.93 -33.42 -12.53
CA PHE A 6 72.68 -32.80 -11.45
C PHE A 6 71.92 -32.99 -10.15
N LEU A 7 72.43 -33.86 -9.30
CA LEU A 7 72.09 -33.97 -7.91
C LEU A 7 72.80 -32.88 -7.12
N ILE A 8 72.11 -31.97 -6.51
CA ILE A 8 72.65 -31.10 -5.46
C ILE A 8 71.94 -31.46 -4.15
N THR A 9 72.71 -32.10 -3.26
CA THR A 9 72.37 -32.40 -1.88
C THR A 9 72.54 -31.13 -1.05
N LEU A 10 71.45 -30.49 -0.66
CA LEU A 10 71.49 -29.40 0.32
C LEU A 10 71.11 -29.92 1.69
N LYS A 11 72.07 -30.00 2.61
CA LYS A 11 71.83 -30.10 4.04
C LYS A 11 71.16 -28.82 4.52
N THR A 12 69.84 -28.80 4.69
CA THR A 12 69.13 -27.70 5.31
C THR A 12 69.27 -27.77 6.83
N SER A 13 69.81 -26.69 7.42
CA SER A 13 69.98 -26.53 8.84
C SER A 13 68.62 -26.47 9.56
N TYR A 14 68.55 -26.97 10.78
CA TYR A 14 67.36 -27.06 11.63
C TYR A 14 66.64 -25.71 11.86
N LYS A 15 67.30 -24.58 11.66
CA LYS A 15 66.75 -23.22 11.76
C LYS A 15 65.86 -22.86 10.56
N LEU A 16 66.10 -23.39 9.38
CA LEU A 16 65.31 -23.07 8.19
C LEU A 16 63.95 -23.80 8.21
N LYS A 17 63.88 -24.99 8.82
CA LYS A 17 62.60 -25.71 8.98
C LYS A 17 61.63 -25.04 9.95
N LYS A 18 62.13 -24.35 11.00
CA LYS A 18 61.24 -23.57 11.90
C LYS A 18 60.71 -22.29 11.24
N PHE A 19 61.45 -21.68 10.32
CA PHE A 19 61.01 -20.49 9.63
C PHE A 19 59.95 -20.81 8.54
N ILE A 20 60.11 -21.95 7.86
CA ILE A 20 59.11 -22.40 6.85
C ILE A 20 57.81 -22.85 7.53
N CYS A 21 57.85 -23.50 8.70
CA CYS A 21 56.66 -23.81 9.48
C CYS A 21 55.97 -22.56 10.06
N LEU A 22 56.73 -21.50 10.43
CA LEU A 22 56.15 -20.26 10.95
C LEU A 22 55.49 -19.42 9.80
N PHE A 23 56.05 -19.49 8.58
CA PHE A 23 55.45 -18.80 7.43
C PHE A 23 54.19 -19.50 6.85
N LEU A 24 54.09 -20.83 7.04
CA LEU A 24 52.89 -21.60 6.66
C LEU A 24 51.72 -21.43 7.66
N ILE A 25 52.01 -21.02 8.91
CA ILE A 25 50.96 -20.74 9.90
C ILE A 25 50.38 -19.31 9.76
N LEU A 26 51.14 -18.40 9.13
CA LEU A 26 50.68 -17.02 8.91
C LEU A 26 49.94 -16.80 7.57
N CYS A 27 49.90 -17.80 6.69
CA CYS A 27 49.12 -17.76 5.43
C CYS A 27 47.81 -18.57 5.50
N SER A 28 47.29 -18.84 6.70
CA SER A 28 45.86 -19.18 6.84
C SER A 28 45.03 -17.92 6.80
N CYS A 29 45.14 -17.15 5.71
CA CYS A 29 44.06 -16.29 5.29
C CYS A 29 42.86 -17.20 5.07
N LYS A 30 41.93 -17.22 6.02
CA LYS A 30 40.56 -17.61 5.72
C LYS A 30 40.15 -16.73 4.54
N THR A 31 40.24 -17.24 3.33
CA THR A 31 39.39 -16.76 2.26
C THR A 31 37.99 -16.94 2.79
N ASP A 32 37.40 -15.85 3.28
CA ASP A 32 35.95 -15.76 3.42
C ASP A 32 35.40 -16.11 2.05
N LYS A 33 35.07 -17.39 1.84
CA LYS A 33 34.16 -17.76 0.77
C LYS A 33 32.89 -17.00 1.12
N SER A 34 32.69 -15.87 0.48
CA SER A 34 31.42 -15.16 0.54
C SER A 34 30.36 -16.19 0.14
N VAL A 35 29.71 -16.78 1.12
CA VAL A 35 28.57 -17.67 0.86
C VAL A 35 27.53 -16.78 0.20
N ILE A 36 27.41 -16.92 -1.12
CA ILE A 36 26.34 -16.22 -1.87
C ILE A 36 25.03 -16.85 -1.40
N LEU A 37 24.32 -16.12 -0.55
CA LEU A 37 23.00 -16.54 -0.11
C LEU A 37 22.01 -16.46 -1.28
N PRO A 38 21.15 -17.49 -1.50
CA PRO A 38 20.11 -17.41 -2.51
C PRO A 38 19.05 -16.36 -2.13
N LEU A 39 18.40 -15.77 -3.13
CA LEU A 39 17.23 -14.92 -2.89
C LEU A 39 16.03 -15.80 -2.53
N GLN A 40 15.30 -15.45 -1.49
CA GLN A 40 14.09 -16.19 -1.09
C GLN A 40 13.14 -15.30 -0.25
N ASN A 41 11.90 -15.73 -0.19
CA ASN A 41 10.86 -14.95 0.49
C ASN A 41 10.94 -15.04 2.02
N THR A 42 11.53 -16.11 2.56
CA THR A 42 11.65 -16.34 4.00
C THR A 42 13.03 -16.88 4.35
N TYR A 43 13.71 -16.27 5.32
CA TYR A 43 14.96 -16.74 5.89
C TYR A 43 14.81 -17.17 7.35
N LYS A 44 15.34 -18.31 7.70
CA LYS A 44 15.53 -18.71 9.10
C LYS A 44 16.78 -18.04 9.68
N ILE A 45 16.67 -17.49 10.87
CA ILE A 45 17.78 -17.00 11.68
C ILE A 45 18.22 -18.16 12.58
N ASN A 46 19.50 -18.50 12.53
CA ASN A 46 20.09 -19.50 13.41
C ASN A 46 20.55 -18.84 14.71
N SER A 47 20.58 -19.58 15.80
CA SER A 47 21.04 -19.06 17.10
C SER A 47 22.52 -18.61 17.09
N SER A 48 23.32 -19.12 16.14
CA SER A 48 24.71 -18.75 15.92
C SER A 48 24.91 -17.53 15.03
N ASP A 49 23.86 -17.03 14.37
CA ASP A 49 23.99 -15.90 13.43
C ASP A 49 24.39 -14.62 14.19
N SER A 50 25.45 -14.00 13.77
CA SER A 50 25.83 -12.66 14.21
C SER A 50 24.83 -11.60 13.68
N LYS A 51 24.80 -10.43 14.31
CA LYS A 51 24.00 -9.29 13.82
C LYS A 51 24.30 -8.97 12.34
N LYS A 52 25.57 -9.09 11.91
CA LYS A 52 25.98 -8.89 10.53
C LYS A 52 25.33 -9.92 9.59
N GLU A 53 25.34 -11.18 9.96
CA GLU A 53 24.75 -12.27 9.17
C GLU A 53 23.23 -12.14 9.07
N ILE A 54 22.56 -11.71 10.15
CA ILE A 54 21.11 -11.42 10.13
C ILE A 54 20.80 -10.32 9.10
N ILE A 55 21.59 -9.25 9.05
CA ILE A 55 21.39 -8.16 8.07
C ILE A 55 21.70 -8.64 6.64
N ILE A 56 22.71 -9.48 6.45
CA ILE A 56 22.97 -10.10 5.14
C ILE A 56 21.76 -10.96 4.72
N LYS A 57 21.21 -11.79 5.62
CA LYS A 57 19.98 -12.56 5.34
C LYS A 57 18.81 -11.64 4.99
N ALA A 58 18.57 -10.56 5.74
CA ALA A 58 17.54 -9.58 5.45
C ALA A 58 17.68 -8.99 4.05
N SER A 59 18.92 -8.70 3.62
CA SER A 59 19.22 -8.17 2.29
C SER A 59 19.04 -9.16 1.13
N HIS A 60 18.68 -10.41 1.45
CA HIS A 60 18.35 -11.49 0.49
C HIS A 60 16.91 -11.97 0.63
N VAL A 61 16.11 -11.36 1.52
CA VAL A 61 14.67 -11.57 1.59
C VAL A 61 14.00 -10.73 0.50
N VAL A 62 13.31 -11.37 -0.42
CA VAL A 62 12.67 -10.72 -1.58
C VAL A 62 11.19 -11.06 -1.68
N PRO A 63 10.35 -10.22 -2.32
CA PRO A 63 8.98 -10.59 -2.59
C PRO A 63 8.91 -11.82 -3.50
N THR A 64 7.82 -12.59 -3.39
CA THR A 64 7.43 -13.52 -4.44
C THR A 64 7.06 -12.74 -5.71
N LYS A 65 7.03 -13.43 -6.85
CA LYS A 65 6.54 -12.81 -8.10
C LYS A 65 5.12 -12.25 -7.93
N ASN A 66 4.24 -12.97 -7.24
CA ASN A 66 2.86 -12.53 -7.01
C ASN A 66 2.79 -11.26 -6.15
N GLN A 67 3.58 -11.19 -5.06
CA GLN A 67 3.69 -9.99 -4.24
C GLN A 67 4.24 -8.79 -5.04
N PHE A 68 5.24 -9.01 -5.89
CA PHE A 68 5.78 -7.94 -6.73
C PHE A 68 4.75 -7.43 -7.75
N GLU A 69 3.98 -8.33 -8.37
CA GLU A 69 2.87 -7.95 -9.28
C GLU A 69 1.70 -7.29 -8.53
N ALA A 70 1.47 -7.65 -7.26
CA ALA A 70 0.48 -7.00 -6.41
C ALA A 70 0.89 -5.56 -6.06
N LEU A 71 2.17 -5.30 -5.75
CA LEU A 71 2.68 -3.95 -5.50
C LEU A 71 2.43 -2.99 -6.68
N LYS A 72 2.49 -3.49 -7.92
CA LYS A 72 2.22 -2.69 -9.12
C LYS A 72 0.77 -2.19 -9.22
N ASN A 73 -0.15 -2.74 -8.43
CA ASN A 73 -1.53 -2.22 -8.38
C ASN A 73 -1.57 -0.84 -7.73
N GLU A 74 -0.66 -0.53 -6.82
CA GLU A 74 -0.47 0.76 -6.14
C GLU A 74 -1.76 1.32 -5.51
N PHE A 75 -2.74 1.72 -6.32
CA PHE A 75 -4.03 2.28 -5.90
C PHE A 75 -5.16 1.31 -6.23
N ILE A 76 -5.88 0.86 -5.19
CA ILE A 76 -6.85 -0.23 -5.22
C ILE A 76 -8.17 0.28 -4.65
N ALA A 77 -9.28 -0.09 -5.27
CA ALA A 77 -10.61 0.17 -4.74
C ALA A 77 -11.03 -0.93 -3.76
N PHE A 78 -11.64 -0.54 -2.66
CA PHE A 78 -12.41 -1.42 -1.80
C PHE A 78 -13.90 -1.10 -1.97
N VAL A 79 -14.76 -2.09 -1.97
CA VAL A 79 -16.21 -1.89 -2.10
C VAL A 79 -16.91 -2.66 -1.00
N HIS A 80 -17.38 -1.92 0.03
CA HIS A 80 -18.27 -2.46 1.04
C HIS A 80 -19.71 -2.28 0.59
N PHE A 81 -20.38 -3.37 0.31
CA PHE A 81 -21.76 -3.39 -0.13
C PHE A 81 -22.48 -4.61 0.43
N GLY A 82 -23.74 -4.46 0.84
CA GLY A 82 -24.50 -5.54 1.47
C GLY A 82 -25.70 -5.03 2.25
N PRO A 83 -26.32 -5.85 3.12
CA PRO A 83 -27.44 -5.45 3.99
C PRO A 83 -27.12 -4.20 4.81
N ASN A 84 -25.87 -4.01 5.22
CA ASN A 84 -25.43 -2.89 6.03
C ASN A 84 -25.62 -1.53 5.35
N THR A 85 -25.56 -1.46 4.02
CA THR A 85 -25.96 -0.27 3.24
C THR A 85 -27.44 0.11 3.48
N PHE A 86 -28.30 -0.88 3.78
CA PHE A 86 -29.74 -0.66 3.97
C PHE A 86 -30.13 -0.51 5.44
N THR A 87 -29.36 -1.13 6.36
CA THR A 87 -29.58 -1.05 7.81
C THR A 87 -28.81 0.07 8.50
N LYS A 88 -27.84 0.71 7.80
CA LYS A 88 -26.92 1.72 8.33
C LYS A 88 -26.01 1.20 9.46
N MET A 89 -25.71 -0.09 9.45
CA MET A 89 -24.82 -0.75 10.39
C MET A 89 -23.44 -0.98 9.75
N GLU A 90 -22.42 -1.12 10.60
CA GLU A 90 -21.07 -1.52 10.14
C GLU A 90 -20.91 -3.04 10.11
N TRP A 91 -21.45 -3.75 11.09
CA TRP A 91 -21.30 -5.21 11.20
C TRP A 91 -22.58 -6.00 10.92
N GLY A 92 -23.74 -5.42 11.18
CA GLY A 92 -25.00 -6.14 11.23
C GLY A 92 -25.14 -7.00 12.50
N ASN A 93 -26.15 -7.85 12.54
CA ASN A 93 -26.39 -8.79 13.63
C ASN A 93 -26.39 -10.26 13.18
N GLY A 94 -26.31 -10.53 11.88
CA GLY A 94 -26.31 -11.88 11.29
C GLY A 94 -27.70 -12.51 11.14
N MET A 95 -28.76 -11.80 11.52
CA MET A 95 -30.15 -12.27 11.43
C MET A 95 -31.03 -11.31 10.63
N GLU A 96 -30.41 -10.46 9.84
CA GLU A 96 -31.10 -9.56 8.92
C GLU A 96 -31.96 -10.37 7.93
N ASP A 97 -33.23 -9.97 7.78
CA ASP A 97 -34.06 -10.53 6.70
C ASP A 97 -33.37 -10.20 5.35
N PRO A 98 -33.02 -11.18 4.53
CA PRO A 98 -32.43 -10.94 3.21
C PRO A 98 -33.19 -9.95 2.33
N LYS A 99 -34.50 -9.76 2.55
CA LYS A 99 -35.35 -8.79 1.86
C LYS A 99 -35.04 -7.34 2.19
N ILE A 100 -34.30 -7.07 3.31
CA ILE A 100 -33.79 -5.74 3.65
C ILE A 100 -32.84 -5.27 2.54
N PHE A 101 -32.11 -6.18 1.93
CA PHE A 101 -31.31 -5.90 0.74
C PHE A 101 -32.20 -5.64 -0.47
N ASN A 102 -32.86 -4.47 -0.47
CA ASN A 102 -33.88 -4.08 -1.43
C ASN A 102 -33.26 -3.28 -2.59
N LEU A 103 -32.22 -3.81 -3.18
CA LEU A 103 -31.56 -3.23 -4.34
C LEU A 103 -32.50 -3.21 -5.55
N LYS A 104 -32.65 -2.05 -6.20
CA LYS A 104 -33.50 -1.89 -7.38
C LYS A 104 -32.69 -1.96 -8.67
N ASN A 105 -31.58 -1.26 -8.69
CA ASN A 105 -30.64 -1.19 -9.80
C ASN A 105 -29.24 -1.56 -9.32
N LEU A 106 -28.36 -1.83 -10.25
CA LEU A 106 -26.94 -2.01 -10.00
C LEU A 106 -26.19 -1.54 -11.24
N ASP A 107 -25.25 -0.62 -11.06
CA ASP A 107 -24.39 -0.16 -12.14
C ASP A 107 -22.91 -0.39 -11.81
N THR A 108 -22.46 -1.64 -11.96
CA THR A 108 -21.05 -2.00 -11.78
C THR A 108 -20.16 -1.42 -12.89
N ASP A 109 -20.72 -1.01 -14.02
CA ASP A 109 -20.00 -0.30 -15.08
C ASP A 109 -19.63 1.12 -14.63
N GLN A 110 -20.56 1.82 -13.96
CA GLN A 110 -20.29 3.12 -13.35
C GLN A 110 -19.18 3.01 -12.29
N TRP A 111 -19.21 1.95 -11.44
CA TRP A 111 -18.14 1.71 -10.49
C TRP A 111 -16.79 1.56 -11.17
N CYS A 112 -16.69 0.62 -12.12
CA CYS A 112 -15.44 0.33 -12.82
C CYS A 112 -14.91 1.53 -13.63
N LYS A 113 -15.80 2.29 -14.28
CA LYS A 113 -15.44 3.51 -15.00
C LYS A 113 -14.85 4.56 -14.05
N THR A 114 -15.50 4.78 -12.90
CA THR A 114 -15.05 5.73 -11.88
C THR A 114 -13.68 5.32 -11.31
N MET A 115 -13.52 4.05 -10.93
CA MET A 115 -12.25 3.51 -10.43
C MET A 115 -11.12 3.64 -11.46
N LYS A 116 -11.42 3.33 -12.73
CA LYS A 116 -10.45 3.49 -13.83
C LYS A 116 -10.02 4.94 -14.03
N ASN A 117 -10.97 5.87 -13.96
CA ASN A 117 -10.69 7.31 -14.06
C ASN A 117 -9.83 7.81 -12.89
N ALA A 118 -10.03 7.26 -11.70
CA ALA A 118 -9.20 7.55 -10.53
C ALA A 118 -7.77 6.99 -10.63
N GLY A 119 -7.48 6.13 -11.62
CA GLY A 119 -6.19 5.48 -11.79
C GLY A 119 -6.03 4.17 -11.02
N MET A 120 -7.12 3.65 -10.45
CA MET A 120 -7.13 2.35 -9.76
C MET A 120 -6.97 1.20 -10.77
N LYS A 121 -6.32 0.11 -10.33
CA LYS A 121 -6.00 -1.05 -11.19
C LYS A 121 -6.73 -2.32 -10.77
N MET A 122 -7.26 -2.34 -9.57
CA MET A 122 -7.95 -3.49 -8.98
C MET A 122 -9.11 -3.01 -8.11
N VAL A 123 -10.13 -3.85 -7.98
CA VAL A 123 -11.21 -3.69 -6.99
C VAL A 123 -11.32 -4.94 -6.14
N ILE A 124 -11.46 -4.76 -4.83
CA ILE A 124 -11.78 -5.81 -3.86
C ILE A 124 -13.20 -5.55 -3.36
N ILE A 125 -14.09 -6.55 -3.44
CA ILE A 125 -15.47 -6.42 -2.98
C ILE A 125 -15.73 -7.32 -1.77
N THR A 126 -16.50 -6.84 -0.80
CA THR A 126 -17.01 -7.66 0.31
C THR A 126 -18.01 -8.68 -0.22
N ALA A 127 -17.51 -9.81 -0.75
CA ALA A 127 -18.39 -10.88 -1.23
C ALA A 127 -19.28 -11.44 -0.10
N LYS A 128 -18.72 -11.56 1.11
CA LYS A 128 -19.43 -11.82 2.36
C LYS A 128 -18.79 -11.00 3.48
N HIS A 129 -19.53 -10.10 4.10
CA HIS A 129 -19.10 -9.35 5.29
C HIS A 129 -19.44 -10.13 6.58
N HIS A 130 -19.22 -9.52 7.74
CA HIS A 130 -19.42 -10.16 9.06
C HIS A 130 -20.86 -10.61 9.33
N ASP A 131 -21.86 -9.96 8.71
CA ASP A 131 -23.28 -10.36 8.79
C ASP A 131 -23.54 -11.77 8.19
N GLY A 132 -22.61 -12.29 7.38
CA GLY A 132 -22.73 -13.60 6.73
C GLY A 132 -23.54 -13.59 5.43
N PHE A 133 -24.08 -12.42 5.02
CA PHE A 133 -24.84 -12.29 3.78
C PHE A 133 -23.93 -12.38 2.55
N VAL A 134 -24.25 -13.29 1.63
CA VAL A 134 -23.44 -13.52 0.43
C VAL A 134 -24.01 -12.78 -0.79
N LEU A 135 -23.14 -12.11 -1.54
CA LEU A 135 -23.49 -11.31 -2.73
C LEU A 135 -23.50 -12.10 -4.04
N TRP A 136 -23.32 -13.43 -3.98
CA TRP A 136 -23.31 -14.34 -5.14
C TRP A 136 -24.29 -15.49 -4.96
N GLN A 137 -24.55 -16.26 -6.00
CA GLN A 137 -25.45 -17.42 -5.98
C GLN A 137 -24.79 -18.64 -5.31
N SER A 138 -24.52 -18.54 -3.99
CA SER A 138 -23.90 -19.64 -3.25
C SER A 138 -24.79 -20.90 -3.22
N ARG A 139 -24.14 -22.07 -3.16
CA ARG A 139 -24.78 -23.37 -2.98
C ARG A 139 -24.89 -23.78 -1.51
N TYR A 140 -24.23 -23.02 -0.60
CA TYR A 140 -23.94 -23.48 0.76
C TYR A 140 -24.64 -22.65 1.84
N THR A 141 -25.35 -21.62 1.46
CA THR A 141 -26.17 -20.80 2.37
C THR A 141 -27.36 -20.21 1.63
N ASN A 142 -28.46 -20.01 2.35
CA ASN A 142 -29.61 -19.24 1.88
C ASN A 142 -29.61 -17.80 2.42
N HIS A 143 -28.66 -17.46 3.32
CA HIS A 143 -28.48 -16.09 3.79
C HIS A 143 -27.66 -15.31 2.77
N GLY A 144 -28.35 -14.71 1.80
CA GLY A 144 -27.69 -14.02 0.70
C GLY A 144 -28.67 -13.50 -0.34
N ILE A 145 -28.08 -13.02 -1.43
CA ILE A 145 -28.78 -12.35 -2.53
C ILE A 145 -29.90 -13.22 -3.16
N MET A 146 -29.76 -14.55 -3.11
CA MET A 146 -30.76 -15.48 -3.62
C MET A 146 -32.07 -15.44 -2.84
N SER A 147 -32.06 -14.97 -1.60
CA SER A 147 -33.25 -14.78 -0.76
C SER A 147 -33.75 -13.35 -0.72
N SER A 148 -33.08 -12.43 -1.41
CA SER A 148 -33.49 -11.04 -1.57
C SER A 148 -34.49 -10.83 -2.71
N ASN A 149 -35.05 -9.62 -2.78
CA ASN A 149 -35.94 -9.23 -3.90
C ASN A 149 -35.18 -8.87 -5.18
N TYR A 150 -33.85 -8.69 -5.10
CA TYR A 150 -33.03 -8.28 -6.25
C TYR A 150 -33.10 -9.30 -7.37
N LYS A 151 -33.57 -8.86 -8.55
CA LYS A 151 -33.80 -9.73 -9.72
C LYS A 151 -34.61 -10.99 -9.38
N LYS A 152 -35.56 -10.89 -8.43
CA LYS A 152 -36.37 -12.04 -7.91
C LYS A 152 -35.50 -13.18 -7.38
N GLY A 153 -34.44 -12.85 -6.63
CA GLY A 153 -33.49 -13.81 -6.08
C GLY A 153 -32.48 -14.38 -7.09
N LYS A 154 -32.48 -13.93 -8.33
CA LYS A 154 -31.56 -14.41 -9.38
C LYS A 154 -30.39 -13.45 -9.64
N GLY A 155 -30.25 -12.39 -8.85
CA GLY A 155 -29.13 -11.46 -8.93
C GLY A 155 -27.80 -12.11 -8.50
N ASP A 156 -26.70 -11.57 -9.03
CA ASP A 156 -25.35 -12.00 -8.66
C ASP A 156 -24.38 -10.83 -8.86
N ILE A 157 -24.13 -10.11 -7.75
CA ILE A 157 -23.32 -8.88 -7.79
C ILE A 157 -21.87 -9.18 -8.14
N ILE A 158 -21.32 -10.27 -7.63
CA ILE A 158 -19.94 -10.66 -7.92
C ILE A 158 -19.77 -10.96 -9.40
N LYS A 159 -20.78 -11.59 -10.03
CA LYS A 159 -20.78 -11.87 -11.45
C LYS A 159 -20.87 -10.61 -12.29
N GLU A 160 -21.76 -9.67 -11.91
CA GLU A 160 -21.93 -8.41 -12.59
C GLU A 160 -20.65 -7.57 -12.51
N LEU A 161 -20.04 -7.47 -11.31
CA LEU A 161 -18.77 -6.77 -11.12
C LEU A 161 -17.62 -7.43 -11.90
N SER A 162 -17.53 -8.77 -11.89
CA SER A 162 -16.50 -9.51 -12.66
C SER A 162 -16.57 -9.19 -14.16
N ASN A 163 -17.79 -9.10 -14.73
CA ASN A 163 -17.97 -8.74 -16.13
C ASN A 163 -17.54 -7.29 -16.40
N SER A 164 -17.88 -6.36 -15.52
CA SER A 164 -17.45 -4.96 -15.63
C SER A 164 -15.94 -4.81 -15.46
N CYS A 165 -15.32 -5.53 -14.51
CA CYS A 165 -13.86 -5.56 -14.37
C CYS A 165 -13.17 -5.99 -15.67
N LYS A 166 -13.68 -7.05 -16.30
CA LYS A 166 -13.16 -7.52 -17.60
C LYS A 166 -13.31 -6.45 -18.70
N LYS A 167 -14.47 -5.79 -18.76
CA LYS A 167 -14.76 -4.72 -19.73
C LYS A 167 -13.83 -3.52 -19.58
N TYR A 168 -13.55 -3.09 -18.34
CA TYR A 168 -12.73 -1.91 -18.06
C TYR A 168 -11.24 -2.21 -17.82
N GLY A 169 -10.83 -3.47 -17.86
CA GLY A 169 -9.45 -3.90 -17.65
C GLY A 169 -8.98 -3.70 -16.20
N LEU A 170 -9.88 -3.91 -15.23
CA LEU A 170 -9.56 -3.93 -13.80
C LEU A 170 -9.37 -5.37 -13.33
N LYS A 171 -8.46 -5.58 -12.39
CA LYS A 171 -8.33 -6.84 -11.66
C LYS A 171 -9.44 -6.96 -10.62
N LEU A 172 -9.83 -8.20 -10.29
CA LEU A 172 -10.82 -8.49 -9.25
C LEU A 172 -10.16 -9.17 -8.06
N GLY A 173 -10.40 -8.64 -6.87
CA GLY A 173 -10.15 -9.26 -5.58
C GLY A 173 -11.46 -9.53 -4.84
N ILE A 174 -11.42 -10.44 -3.90
CA ILE A 174 -12.56 -10.80 -3.06
C ILE A 174 -12.21 -10.67 -1.58
N TYR A 175 -13.05 -10.00 -0.82
CA TYR A 175 -13.06 -10.07 0.63
C TYR A 175 -14.07 -11.14 1.05
N LEU A 176 -13.62 -12.08 1.86
CA LEU A 176 -14.45 -13.12 2.46
C LEU A 176 -14.20 -13.14 3.97
N SER A 177 -15.17 -12.64 4.75
CA SER A 177 -15.03 -12.59 6.21
C SER A 177 -14.90 -13.98 6.82
N PRO A 178 -13.83 -14.25 7.59
CA PRO A 178 -13.77 -15.45 8.41
C PRO A 178 -14.79 -15.44 9.56
N ALA A 179 -15.15 -14.26 10.08
CA ALA A 179 -16.23 -14.09 11.03
C ALA A 179 -17.58 -14.11 10.29
N ASP A 180 -18.56 -14.85 10.80
CA ASP A 180 -19.86 -15.01 10.16
C ASP A 180 -20.96 -15.01 11.24
N LEU A 181 -21.59 -13.84 11.43
CA LEU A 181 -22.61 -13.65 12.46
C LEU A 181 -23.86 -14.48 12.19
N TYR A 182 -24.23 -14.72 10.93
CA TYR A 182 -25.34 -15.61 10.62
C TYR A 182 -25.06 -17.03 11.09
N GLN A 183 -23.87 -17.55 10.87
CA GLN A 183 -23.48 -18.87 11.34
C GLN A 183 -23.33 -18.93 12.88
N ILE A 184 -23.18 -17.80 13.55
CA ILE A 184 -23.14 -17.70 15.02
C ILE A 184 -24.56 -17.70 15.62
N GLU A 185 -25.47 -16.91 15.06
CA GLU A 185 -26.79 -16.65 15.63
C GLU A 185 -27.87 -17.65 15.15
N SER A 186 -27.70 -18.22 13.95
CA SER A 186 -28.63 -19.22 13.41
C SER A 186 -28.66 -20.51 14.26
N SER A 187 -29.81 -21.08 14.45
CA SER A 187 -29.98 -22.35 15.17
C SER A 187 -29.23 -23.53 14.55
N GLY A 188 -29.07 -23.51 13.23
CA GLY A 188 -28.26 -24.46 12.45
C GLY A 188 -26.83 -23.97 12.14
N GLY A 189 -26.36 -22.90 12.81
CA GLY A 189 -25.07 -22.28 12.52
C GLY A 189 -23.87 -23.19 12.81
N LEU A 190 -22.87 -23.08 11.98
CA LEU A 190 -21.67 -23.93 12.01
C LEU A 190 -20.51 -23.32 12.79
N TYR A 191 -20.53 -22.00 13.00
CA TYR A 191 -19.43 -21.28 13.67
C TYR A 191 -19.37 -21.63 15.16
N GLY A 192 -18.20 -22.11 15.60
CA GLY A 192 -17.98 -22.47 17.00
C GLY A 192 -18.77 -23.69 17.47
N ASN A 193 -19.32 -24.51 16.56
CA ASN A 193 -20.06 -25.73 16.91
C ASN A 193 -19.15 -26.85 17.43
N LEU A 194 -17.82 -26.65 17.40
CA LEU A 194 -16.80 -27.60 17.87
C LEU A 194 -16.90 -28.99 17.22
N SER A 195 -17.39 -29.07 15.99
CA SER A 195 -17.46 -30.32 15.24
C SER A 195 -16.05 -30.93 15.06
N SER A 196 -15.99 -32.27 15.00
CA SER A 196 -14.71 -32.97 14.82
C SER A 196 -14.13 -32.78 13.43
N TYR A 197 -12.81 -32.74 13.37
CA TYR A 197 -12.08 -32.81 12.10
C TYR A 197 -12.28 -34.20 11.47
N ARG A 198 -12.62 -34.21 10.20
CA ARG A 198 -12.72 -35.43 9.38
C ARG A 198 -12.39 -35.12 7.93
N GLU A 199 -12.13 -36.14 7.15
CA GLU A 199 -11.93 -36.01 5.71
C GLU A 199 -13.18 -35.53 5.02
N ARG A 200 -13.04 -34.48 4.21
CA ARG A 200 -14.11 -33.85 3.45
C ARG A 200 -13.67 -33.55 2.04
N ILE A 201 -14.58 -33.80 1.10
CA ILE A 201 -14.33 -33.51 -0.33
C ILE A 201 -14.83 -32.10 -0.64
N ILE A 202 -13.93 -31.25 -1.13
CA ILE A 202 -14.21 -29.87 -1.56
C ILE A 202 -14.11 -29.81 -3.10
N PRO A 203 -15.14 -29.30 -3.81
CA PRO A 203 -16.40 -28.82 -3.29
C PRO A 203 -17.34 -29.96 -2.95
N LYS A 204 -18.20 -29.76 -1.93
CA LYS A 204 -19.34 -30.61 -1.71
C LYS A 204 -20.33 -30.41 -2.86
N ARG A 205 -20.53 -31.44 -3.67
CA ARG A 205 -21.41 -31.37 -4.85
C ARG A 205 -22.88 -31.30 -4.43
N ILE A 206 -23.62 -30.36 -5.06
CA ILE A 206 -25.05 -30.17 -4.81
C ILE A 206 -25.80 -30.58 -6.07
N GLU A 207 -26.80 -31.45 -5.89
CA GLU A 207 -27.65 -31.91 -6.99
C GLU A 207 -28.37 -30.74 -7.67
N GLY A 208 -28.48 -30.79 -8.99
CA GLY A 208 -29.11 -29.71 -9.79
C GLY A 208 -28.26 -28.44 -9.94
N ARG A 209 -27.13 -28.30 -9.22
CA ARG A 209 -26.26 -27.12 -9.29
C ARG A 209 -24.78 -27.47 -9.54
N PRO A 210 -24.45 -28.08 -10.70
CA PRO A 210 -23.09 -28.53 -10.99
C PRO A 210 -22.11 -27.37 -11.14
N PHE A 211 -20.85 -27.59 -10.77
CA PHE A 211 -19.75 -26.71 -11.11
C PHE A 211 -19.23 -26.98 -12.54
N LYS A 212 -18.73 -25.95 -13.21
CA LYS A 212 -17.97 -26.12 -14.46
C LYS A 212 -16.62 -26.78 -14.17
N ASN A 213 -15.95 -26.32 -13.12
CA ASN A 213 -14.72 -26.96 -12.64
C ASN A 213 -15.03 -28.34 -12.05
N LYS A 214 -14.32 -29.39 -12.52
CA LYS A 214 -14.53 -30.78 -12.13
C LYS A 214 -13.55 -31.26 -11.06
N GLU A 215 -12.58 -30.45 -10.68
CA GLU A 215 -11.60 -30.79 -9.64
C GLU A 215 -12.27 -31.00 -8.29
N SER A 216 -11.67 -31.84 -7.48
CA SER A 216 -12.08 -32.12 -6.11
C SER A 216 -10.84 -32.31 -5.24
N PHE A 217 -10.92 -31.81 -4.01
CA PHE A 217 -9.81 -31.79 -3.07
C PHE A 217 -10.22 -32.44 -1.76
N LEU A 218 -9.34 -33.22 -1.18
CA LEU A 218 -9.54 -33.82 0.13
C LEU A 218 -8.88 -32.98 1.21
N PHE A 219 -9.68 -32.58 2.23
CA PHE A 219 -9.22 -31.81 3.38
C PHE A 219 -9.71 -32.46 4.68
N ASN A 220 -8.85 -32.48 5.70
CA ASN A 220 -9.25 -32.85 7.06
C ASN A 220 -9.61 -31.59 7.84
N VAL A 221 -10.92 -31.31 7.97
CA VAL A 221 -11.47 -30.07 8.53
C VAL A 221 -12.79 -30.28 9.28
N ASP A 222 -13.18 -29.33 10.13
CA ASP A 222 -14.49 -29.25 10.78
C ASP A 222 -15.57 -28.71 9.83
N ASP A 223 -16.82 -28.65 10.32
CA ASP A 223 -17.96 -28.22 9.52
C ASP A 223 -17.84 -26.77 9.03
N TYR A 224 -17.36 -25.86 9.87
CA TYR A 224 -17.21 -24.46 9.49
C TYR A 224 -16.11 -24.26 8.42
N ASN A 225 -14.98 -24.91 8.60
CA ASN A 225 -13.90 -24.83 7.62
C ASN A 225 -14.29 -25.52 6.29
N GLU A 226 -15.11 -26.59 6.30
CA GLU A 226 -15.71 -27.16 5.08
C GLU A 226 -16.60 -26.12 4.37
N TYR A 227 -17.48 -25.45 5.11
CA TYR A 227 -18.35 -24.40 4.59
C TYR A 227 -17.53 -23.27 3.94
N PHE A 228 -16.50 -22.80 4.64
CA PHE A 228 -15.64 -21.73 4.16
C PHE A 228 -14.84 -22.13 2.92
N LEU A 229 -14.29 -23.34 2.88
CA LEU A 229 -13.58 -23.90 1.70
C LEU A 229 -14.51 -24.04 0.49
N ASN A 230 -15.76 -24.43 0.71
CA ASN A 230 -16.76 -24.52 -0.36
C ASN A 230 -17.09 -23.14 -0.95
N GLN A 231 -17.21 -22.09 -0.11
CA GLN A 231 -17.39 -20.72 -0.58
C GLN A 231 -16.16 -20.20 -1.36
N LEU A 232 -14.95 -20.48 -0.87
CA LEU A 232 -13.71 -20.16 -1.60
C LEU A 232 -13.69 -20.86 -2.97
N PHE A 233 -14.07 -22.14 -3.04
CA PHE A 233 -14.11 -22.86 -4.32
C PHE A 233 -15.07 -22.19 -5.31
N GLU A 234 -16.29 -21.80 -4.88
CA GLU A 234 -17.23 -21.07 -5.74
C GLU A 234 -16.60 -19.79 -6.30
N LEU A 235 -16.06 -18.94 -5.41
CA LEU A 235 -15.53 -17.63 -5.79
C LEU A 235 -14.30 -17.74 -6.69
N LEU A 236 -13.42 -18.70 -6.44
CA LEU A 236 -12.18 -18.87 -7.21
C LEU A 236 -12.39 -19.55 -8.57
N THR A 237 -13.50 -20.27 -8.78
CA THR A 237 -13.71 -21.04 -10.02
C THR A 237 -14.79 -20.50 -10.95
N GLU A 238 -15.73 -19.67 -10.46
CA GLU A 238 -16.88 -19.25 -11.26
C GLU A 238 -16.91 -17.75 -11.62
N TYR A 239 -16.04 -16.92 -11.02
CA TYR A 239 -16.08 -15.46 -11.17
C TYR A 239 -14.90 -14.85 -11.91
N GLY A 240 -14.08 -15.69 -12.56
CA GLY A 240 -12.90 -15.28 -13.31
C GLY A 240 -11.63 -15.27 -12.47
N PRO A 241 -10.51 -14.77 -12.99
CA PRO A 241 -9.27 -14.74 -12.24
C PRO A 241 -9.39 -13.78 -11.05
N ILE A 242 -9.14 -14.32 -9.84
CA ILE A 242 -9.05 -13.55 -8.61
C ILE A 242 -7.59 -13.22 -8.37
N SER A 243 -7.29 -11.94 -8.17
CA SER A 243 -5.92 -11.44 -7.98
C SER A 243 -5.54 -11.26 -6.51
N GLU A 244 -6.54 -11.10 -5.63
CA GLU A 244 -6.33 -11.00 -4.19
C GLU A 244 -7.52 -11.60 -3.42
N VAL A 245 -7.20 -12.37 -2.37
CA VAL A 245 -8.17 -12.85 -1.39
C VAL A 245 -7.91 -12.12 -0.09
N TRP A 246 -8.90 -11.34 0.35
CA TRP A 246 -8.81 -10.49 1.52
C TRP A 246 -9.52 -11.10 2.71
N PHE A 247 -8.76 -11.44 3.76
CA PHE A 247 -9.29 -11.97 5.01
C PHE A 247 -9.22 -10.93 6.11
N ASP A 248 -10.36 -10.59 6.67
CA ASP A 248 -10.45 -9.73 7.83
C ASP A 248 -9.84 -10.39 9.07
N GLY A 249 -9.22 -9.57 9.93
CA GLY A 249 -8.70 -10.01 11.22
C GLY A 249 -9.78 -10.19 12.31
N ALA A 250 -11.02 -9.75 12.05
CA ALA A 250 -12.10 -9.78 13.00
C ALA A 250 -12.43 -11.20 13.47
N HIS A 251 -12.64 -11.34 14.77
CA HIS A 251 -13.05 -12.59 15.40
C HIS A 251 -14.11 -12.28 16.45
N PRO A 252 -15.40 -12.61 16.19
CA PRO A 252 -16.47 -12.35 17.16
C PRO A 252 -16.23 -13.12 18.46
N LYS A 253 -16.32 -12.42 19.58
CA LYS A 253 -16.13 -13.01 20.92
C LYS A 253 -17.38 -13.68 21.49
N ARG A 254 -18.53 -13.57 20.84
CA ARG A 254 -19.86 -13.97 21.37
C ARG A 254 -20.01 -15.46 21.60
N LYS A 255 -19.71 -16.27 20.61
CA LYS A 255 -19.59 -17.73 20.70
C LYS A 255 -18.20 -18.06 20.20
N GLY A 256 -17.34 -18.35 21.16
CA GLY A 256 -15.94 -18.45 20.87
C GLY A 256 -15.51 -19.83 20.42
N GLY A 257 -14.28 -19.91 20.02
CA GLY A 257 -13.60 -21.15 19.86
C GLY A 257 -13.50 -21.66 18.44
N GLN A 258 -14.14 -21.06 17.45
CA GLN A 258 -13.92 -21.46 16.06
C GLN A 258 -12.46 -21.29 15.70
N LYS A 259 -11.83 -22.39 15.31
CA LYS A 259 -10.45 -22.38 14.80
C LYS A 259 -10.49 -22.28 13.29
N TYR A 260 -9.88 -21.22 12.76
CA TYR A 260 -9.72 -21.07 11.31
C TYR A 260 -8.59 -21.95 10.82
N ASN A 261 -8.87 -22.85 9.87
CA ASN A 261 -7.84 -23.68 9.23
C ASN A 261 -7.27 -22.95 8.00
N TYR A 262 -6.55 -21.86 8.27
CA TYR A 262 -6.00 -21.05 7.21
C TYR A 262 -5.05 -21.84 6.28
N LEU A 263 -4.31 -22.82 6.79
CA LEU A 263 -3.42 -23.64 5.94
C LEU A 263 -4.21 -24.44 4.89
N ALA A 264 -5.40 -24.92 5.23
CA ALA A 264 -6.30 -25.55 4.27
C ALA A 264 -6.82 -24.54 3.25
N TRP A 265 -7.25 -23.35 3.70
CA TRP A 265 -7.73 -22.28 2.83
C TRP A 265 -6.62 -21.83 1.85
N LYS A 266 -5.42 -21.58 2.35
CA LYS A 266 -4.23 -21.23 1.56
C LYS A 266 -3.92 -22.28 0.49
N LYS A 267 -3.96 -23.58 0.86
CA LYS A 267 -3.72 -24.67 -0.07
C LYS A 267 -4.72 -24.63 -1.24
N LEU A 268 -6.01 -24.42 -0.94
CA LEU A 268 -7.05 -24.31 -1.97
C LEU A 268 -6.84 -23.08 -2.85
N ILE A 269 -6.57 -21.91 -2.25
CA ILE A 269 -6.33 -20.66 -2.99
C ILE A 269 -5.13 -20.80 -3.91
N ASN A 270 -4.01 -21.27 -3.41
CA ASN A 270 -2.78 -21.44 -4.21
C ASN A 270 -2.96 -22.43 -5.37
N THR A 271 -3.88 -23.38 -5.23
CA THR A 271 -4.17 -24.35 -6.29
C THR A 271 -5.10 -23.76 -7.35
N LEU A 272 -6.17 -23.10 -6.95
CA LEU A 272 -7.20 -22.59 -7.86
C LEU A 272 -6.90 -21.19 -8.41
N ALA A 273 -6.16 -20.37 -7.67
CA ALA A 273 -5.74 -19.04 -8.05
C ALA A 273 -4.24 -18.83 -7.76
N PRO A 274 -3.34 -19.51 -8.48
CA PRO A 274 -1.90 -19.54 -8.17
C PRO A 274 -1.20 -18.19 -8.29
N ASN A 275 -1.83 -17.21 -8.94
CA ASN A 275 -1.32 -15.85 -9.10
C ASN A 275 -1.90 -14.87 -8.07
N ALA A 276 -2.84 -15.32 -7.21
CA ALA A 276 -3.42 -14.48 -6.17
C ALA A 276 -2.45 -14.28 -5.00
N VAL A 277 -2.61 -13.15 -4.32
CA VAL A 277 -2.01 -12.87 -3.00
C VAL A 277 -3.09 -12.91 -1.94
N ILE A 278 -2.69 -13.10 -0.67
CA ILE A 278 -3.63 -13.23 0.45
C ILE A 278 -3.34 -12.14 1.47
N PHE A 279 -4.31 -11.23 1.66
CA PHE A 279 -4.25 -10.20 2.69
C PHE A 279 -4.57 -10.75 4.08
N GLY A 280 -3.96 -10.15 5.11
CA GLY A 280 -4.14 -10.51 6.51
C GLY A 280 -3.38 -11.79 6.90
N LYS A 281 -2.54 -12.28 5.99
CA LYS A 281 -1.76 -13.52 6.13
C LYS A 281 -0.32 -13.30 5.66
N GLN A 282 0.35 -14.36 5.18
CA GLN A 282 1.78 -14.30 4.87
C GLN A 282 2.16 -13.35 3.71
N ASP A 283 1.24 -13.05 2.77
CA ASP A 283 1.62 -12.26 1.59
C ASP A 283 1.52 -10.76 1.84
N ILE A 284 0.37 -10.32 2.38
CA ILE A 284 0.07 -8.91 2.61
C ILE A 284 -0.39 -8.72 4.06
N ARG A 285 0.10 -7.67 4.70
CA ARG A 285 -0.28 -7.26 6.04
C ARG A 285 -0.96 -5.91 6.07
N TRP A 286 -1.81 -5.74 7.06
CA TRP A 286 -2.38 -4.45 7.42
C TRP A 286 -1.30 -3.51 8.01
N CYS A 287 -1.37 -2.22 7.69
CA CYS A 287 -0.47 -1.21 8.26
C CYS A 287 -0.76 -0.85 9.73
N GLY A 288 -1.78 -1.45 10.34
CA GLY A 288 -2.10 -1.27 11.76
C GLY A 288 -3.05 -0.10 12.05
N ASN A 289 -3.64 0.53 11.03
CA ASN A 289 -4.63 1.59 11.16
C ASN A 289 -5.57 1.64 9.95
N GLU A 290 -6.76 2.22 10.14
CA GLU A 290 -7.77 2.44 9.09
C GLU A 290 -7.80 3.90 8.60
N SER A 291 -6.73 4.65 8.83
CA SER A 291 -6.63 6.06 8.44
C SER A 291 -5.81 6.31 7.17
N GLY A 292 -5.43 5.26 6.44
CA GLY A 292 -4.66 5.37 5.20
C GLY A 292 -3.21 5.82 5.41
N ASN A 293 -2.62 5.56 6.57
CA ASN A 293 -1.26 5.99 6.91
C ASN A 293 -0.27 4.82 6.92
N THR A 294 0.90 5.02 6.30
CA THR A 294 2.08 4.20 6.55
C THR A 294 2.81 4.69 7.80
N ARG A 295 3.73 3.88 8.30
CA ARG A 295 4.79 4.36 9.18
C ARG A 295 5.73 5.30 8.41
N ASP A 296 6.49 6.13 9.10
CA ASP A 296 7.56 6.93 8.46
C ASP A 296 8.61 6.05 7.77
N GLU A 297 8.86 4.89 8.36
CA GLU A 297 9.68 3.81 7.82
C GLU A 297 8.83 2.56 7.69
N GLU A 298 8.16 2.37 6.57
CA GLU A 298 7.39 1.16 6.30
C GLU A 298 8.28 0.14 5.59
N TRP A 299 8.68 -0.91 6.31
CA TRP A 299 9.48 -2.00 5.78
C TRP A 299 8.61 -3.21 5.49
N ASN A 300 8.94 -3.95 4.45
CA ASN A 300 8.24 -5.18 4.08
C ASN A 300 8.99 -6.46 4.50
N ILE A 301 10.21 -6.31 5.03
CA ILE A 301 10.96 -7.42 5.61
C ILE A 301 10.70 -7.45 7.12
N ILE A 302 9.91 -8.43 7.56
CA ILE A 302 9.35 -8.48 8.90
C ILE A 302 9.95 -9.66 9.68
N PRO A 303 10.36 -9.47 10.96
CA PRO A 303 10.81 -10.56 11.83
C PRO A 303 9.62 -11.34 12.39
N TYR A 304 9.74 -12.66 12.40
CA TYR A 304 8.77 -13.60 12.94
C TYR A 304 9.41 -14.55 13.95
N GLN A 305 8.65 -14.97 14.99
CA GLN A 305 9.09 -15.98 15.97
C GLN A 305 8.86 -17.41 15.50
N LYS A 306 7.99 -17.62 14.51
CA LYS A 306 7.67 -18.92 13.92
C LYS A 306 7.65 -18.78 12.39
N ASP A 307 7.85 -19.89 11.71
CA ASP A 307 7.81 -19.93 10.25
C ASP A 307 6.46 -19.39 9.72
N PRO A 308 6.42 -18.22 9.05
CA PRO A 308 5.17 -17.63 8.58
C PRO A 308 4.45 -18.52 7.55
N ASN A 309 5.17 -19.41 6.86
CA ASN A 309 4.56 -20.33 5.89
C ASN A 309 3.74 -21.44 6.56
N LYS A 310 3.90 -21.63 7.88
CA LYS A 310 3.23 -22.67 8.69
C LYS A 310 2.25 -22.10 9.72
N LEU A 311 1.99 -20.78 9.69
CA LEU A 311 1.08 -20.16 10.63
C LEU A 311 -0.38 -20.27 10.17
N ASN A 312 -1.27 -20.60 11.12
CA ASN A 312 -2.72 -20.42 10.94
C ASN A 312 -3.20 -19.02 11.36
N ASN A 313 -2.53 -18.40 12.33
CA ASN A 313 -2.90 -17.10 12.86
C ASN A 313 -1.76 -16.11 12.66
N PHE A 314 -2.09 -14.94 12.16
CA PHE A 314 -1.22 -13.78 12.05
C PHE A 314 -1.76 -12.70 12.98
N LYS A 315 -0.88 -12.10 13.77
CA LYS A 315 -1.23 -10.96 14.62
C LYS A 315 -1.12 -9.67 13.83
N ASP A 316 -2.03 -8.75 14.08
CA ASP A 316 -1.94 -7.41 13.55
C ASP A 316 -0.68 -6.71 14.08
N SER A 317 0.06 -6.09 13.18
CA SER A 317 1.30 -5.39 13.49
C SER A 317 1.00 -3.91 13.66
N THR A 318 0.63 -3.50 14.89
CA THR A 318 0.29 -2.11 15.23
C THR A 318 1.48 -1.32 15.82
N ALA A 319 2.63 -1.96 16.01
CA ALA A 319 3.82 -1.30 16.55
C ALA A 319 4.24 -0.07 15.71
N PRO A 320 4.70 1.02 16.32
CA PRO A 320 5.10 2.24 15.62
C PRO A 320 6.35 2.05 14.76
N SER A 321 7.21 1.09 15.08
CA SER A 321 8.32 0.63 14.25
C SER A 321 8.14 -0.84 13.91
N LEU A 322 8.49 -1.23 12.69
CA LEU A 322 8.40 -2.60 12.24
C LEU A 322 9.38 -2.85 11.08
N GLY A 323 10.27 -3.83 11.24
CA GLY A 323 11.24 -4.20 10.23
C GLY A 323 12.47 -3.30 10.17
N GLN A 324 12.66 -2.40 11.12
CA GLN A 324 13.92 -1.67 11.29
C GLN A 324 15.05 -2.63 11.65
N ARG A 325 16.31 -2.21 11.48
CA ARG A 325 17.49 -3.05 11.69
C ARG A 325 17.49 -3.74 13.06
N GLU A 326 17.13 -3.03 14.10
CA GLU A 326 17.11 -3.52 15.48
C GLU A 326 15.99 -4.54 15.71
N ASP A 327 14.84 -4.38 15.04
CA ASP A 327 13.72 -5.33 15.13
C ASP A 327 14.10 -6.69 14.55
N LEU A 328 14.90 -6.70 13.45
CA LEU A 328 15.30 -7.93 12.76
C LEU A 328 16.08 -8.89 13.65
N TYR A 329 16.85 -8.36 14.61
CA TYR A 329 17.65 -9.18 15.53
C TYR A 329 16.82 -10.01 16.51
N ASN A 330 15.54 -9.64 16.69
CA ASN A 330 14.64 -10.28 17.63
C ASN A 330 13.83 -11.42 16.98
N GLY A 331 13.94 -11.63 15.67
CA GLY A 331 13.23 -12.69 14.95
C GLY A 331 13.94 -14.05 14.98
N GLN A 332 13.18 -15.12 14.71
CA GLN A 332 13.73 -16.43 14.33
C GLN A 332 13.58 -16.66 12.81
N PHE A 333 12.77 -15.88 12.17
CA PHE A 333 12.57 -15.86 10.71
C PHE A 333 12.48 -14.41 10.24
N LEU A 334 13.01 -14.16 9.05
CA LEU A 334 12.80 -12.93 8.28
C LEU A 334 11.93 -13.27 7.08
N HIS A 335 10.89 -12.49 6.83
CA HIS A 335 9.93 -12.78 5.80
C HIS A 335 9.50 -11.50 5.08
N TYR A 336 9.37 -11.57 3.75
CA TYR A 336 8.79 -10.47 2.99
C TYR A 336 7.27 -10.50 3.11
N GLN A 337 6.69 -9.48 3.72
CA GLN A 337 5.26 -9.32 3.87
C GLN A 337 4.87 -7.90 3.49
N GLN A 338 4.27 -7.77 2.31
CA GLN A 338 3.88 -6.48 1.74
C GLN A 338 2.93 -5.71 2.66
N ALA A 339 3.18 -4.40 2.81
CA ALA A 339 2.27 -3.51 3.52
C ALA A 339 1.12 -3.07 2.60
N GLU A 340 -0.09 -2.99 3.17
CA GLU A 340 -1.26 -2.38 2.55
C GLU A 340 -1.94 -1.43 3.53
N THR A 341 -2.09 -0.17 3.14
CA THR A 341 -2.88 0.82 3.87
C THR A 341 -4.32 0.78 3.42
N ASN A 342 -5.26 1.00 4.34
CA ASN A 342 -6.66 1.11 3.99
C ASN A 342 -7.34 2.28 4.71
N THR A 343 -8.37 2.81 4.08
CA THR A 343 -9.29 3.78 4.66
C THR A 343 -10.56 3.86 3.81
N SER A 344 -11.56 4.58 4.31
CA SER A 344 -12.78 4.84 3.52
C SER A 344 -12.83 6.27 3.02
N ILE A 345 -13.42 6.48 1.84
CA ILE A 345 -13.70 7.81 1.29
C ILE A 345 -14.80 8.53 2.08
N ARG A 346 -15.64 7.76 2.79
CA ARG A 346 -16.71 8.25 3.67
C ARG A 346 -16.46 7.81 5.11
N GLU A 347 -17.16 8.42 6.06
CA GLU A 347 -17.16 7.94 7.44
C GLU A 347 -17.82 6.56 7.53
N GLY A 348 -17.14 5.60 8.14
CA GLY A 348 -17.53 4.18 8.16
C GLY A 348 -17.25 3.47 6.84
N TRP A 349 -17.58 2.16 6.79
CA TRP A 349 -17.29 1.30 5.65
C TRP A 349 -18.46 1.20 4.68
N PHE A 350 -19.71 1.32 5.18
CA PHE A 350 -20.92 1.25 4.37
C PHE A 350 -21.51 2.62 4.10
N PHE A 351 -22.17 2.77 2.95
CA PHE A 351 -22.91 3.99 2.62
C PHE A 351 -24.10 4.17 3.60
N ARG A 352 -24.27 5.39 4.07
CA ARG A 352 -25.42 5.84 4.85
C ARG A 352 -26.00 7.09 4.21
N ASP A 353 -27.32 7.15 4.05
CA ASP A 353 -28.04 8.28 3.51
C ASP A 353 -28.28 9.41 4.56
N GLU A 354 -27.33 9.58 5.46
CA GLU A 354 -27.37 10.60 6.50
C GLU A 354 -26.64 11.87 6.04
N ILE A 355 -27.18 13.04 6.36
CA ILE A 355 -26.56 14.34 6.03
C ILE A 355 -25.13 14.44 6.53
N ASN A 356 -24.79 13.73 7.60
CA ASN A 356 -23.48 13.80 8.25
C ASN A 356 -22.42 12.85 7.64
N GLN A 357 -22.80 11.90 6.79
CA GLN A 357 -21.81 11.04 6.14
C GLN A 357 -21.18 11.77 4.95
N LYS A 358 -20.15 12.56 5.24
CA LYS A 358 -19.47 13.38 4.24
C LYS A 358 -18.38 12.61 3.51
N VAL A 359 -18.03 13.10 2.31
CA VAL A 359 -16.97 12.57 1.46
C VAL A 359 -15.65 13.27 1.77
N ARG A 360 -14.55 12.52 1.81
CA ARG A 360 -13.19 13.09 1.84
C ARG A 360 -12.96 13.94 0.60
N SER A 361 -12.11 14.96 0.69
CA SER A 361 -11.77 15.73 -0.50
C SER A 361 -10.72 15.06 -1.36
N ALA A 362 -10.58 15.58 -2.56
CA ALA A 362 -9.51 15.21 -3.45
C ALA A 362 -8.12 15.54 -2.87
N ASP A 363 -8.00 16.58 -2.04
CA ASP A 363 -6.72 16.93 -1.38
C ASP A 363 -6.31 15.83 -0.39
N ASP A 364 -7.25 15.39 0.46
CA ASP A 364 -6.99 14.34 1.45
C ASP A 364 -6.66 13.00 0.79
N VAL A 365 -7.47 12.58 -0.19
CA VAL A 365 -7.25 11.31 -0.88
C VAL A 365 -5.94 11.32 -1.68
N PHE A 366 -5.60 12.44 -2.32
CA PHE A 366 -4.34 12.58 -3.06
C PHE A 366 -3.13 12.58 -2.11
N ASP A 367 -3.22 13.26 -0.96
CA ASP A 367 -2.17 13.22 0.07
C ASP A 367 -1.95 11.79 0.60
N MET A 368 -3.04 11.07 0.91
CA MET A 368 -2.95 9.66 1.32
C MET A 368 -2.34 8.78 0.23
N TYR A 369 -2.71 8.98 -1.04
CA TYR A 369 -2.09 8.28 -2.16
C TYR A 369 -0.57 8.49 -2.19
N GLU A 370 -0.11 9.75 -2.11
CA GLU A 370 1.33 10.05 -2.13
C GLU A 370 2.06 9.46 -0.91
N ARG A 371 1.46 9.49 0.28
CA ARG A 371 2.07 8.94 1.51
C ARG A 371 2.06 7.42 1.56
N SER A 372 1.00 6.79 1.07
CA SER A 372 0.86 5.33 1.10
C SER A 372 1.66 4.68 -0.01
N VAL A 373 1.39 5.04 -1.27
CA VAL A 373 2.12 4.49 -2.44
C VAL A 373 3.57 4.95 -2.43
N GLY A 374 3.82 6.21 -2.06
CA GLY A 374 5.17 6.73 -1.87
C GLY A 374 5.79 6.39 -0.51
N GLY A 375 5.13 5.58 0.30
CA GLY A 375 5.58 5.08 1.59
C GLY A 375 5.84 3.58 1.61
N ASN A 376 6.11 2.96 0.47
CA ASN A 376 6.41 1.53 0.33
C ASN A 376 5.22 0.59 0.65
N SER A 377 4.00 0.99 0.27
CA SER A 377 2.74 0.28 0.52
C SER A 377 1.83 0.34 -0.70
N THR A 378 0.81 -0.52 -0.77
CA THR A 378 -0.35 -0.30 -1.62
C THR A 378 -1.39 0.53 -0.86
N PHE A 379 -2.25 1.25 -1.60
CA PHE A 379 -3.32 2.07 -1.04
C PHE A 379 -4.69 1.52 -1.44
N LEU A 380 -5.42 1.01 -0.46
CA LEU A 380 -6.77 0.45 -0.59
C LEU A 380 -7.79 1.49 -0.08
N LEU A 381 -8.54 2.09 -0.98
CA LEU A 381 -9.57 3.10 -0.67
C LEU A 381 -10.96 2.50 -0.81
N ASN A 382 -11.72 2.48 0.26
CA ASN A 382 -13.11 2.04 0.25
C ASN A 382 -14.04 3.11 -0.34
N ILE A 383 -14.89 2.70 -1.27
CA ILE A 383 -15.89 3.50 -1.95
C ILE A 383 -17.22 2.75 -1.83
N PRO A 384 -18.06 3.09 -0.83
CA PRO A 384 -19.29 2.35 -0.59
C PRO A 384 -20.40 2.77 -1.57
N PRO A 385 -20.97 1.83 -2.33
CA PRO A 385 -22.12 2.12 -3.18
C PRO A 385 -23.35 2.50 -2.36
N ASN A 386 -24.16 3.41 -2.89
CA ASN A 386 -25.41 3.83 -2.31
C ASN A 386 -26.52 2.75 -2.49
N ARG A 387 -27.73 3.00 -1.96
CA ARG A 387 -28.87 2.07 -2.05
C ARG A 387 -29.40 1.87 -3.48
N ASN A 388 -29.01 2.73 -4.42
CA ASN A 388 -29.33 2.56 -5.84
C ASN A 388 -28.32 1.67 -6.59
N GLY A 389 -27.27 1.18 -5.90
CA GLY A 389 -26.24 0.34 -6.50
C GLY A 389 -25.22 1.12 -7.33
N GLU A 390 -24.99 2.39 -7.01
CA GLU A 390 -24.09 3.32 -7.72
C GLU A 390 -23.17 4.00 -6.71
N PHE A 391 -21.99 4.41 -7.10
CA PHE A 391 -21.23 5.42 -6.35
C PHE A 391 -21.95 6.76 -6.43
N SER A 392 -22.01 7.47 -5.30
CA SER A 392 -22.64 8.80 -5.25
C SER A 392 -21.87 9.80 -6.09
N ASN A 393 -22.56 10.83 -6.58
CA ASN A 393 -21.95 11.85 -7.44
C ASN A 393 -20.74 12.52 -6.78
N GLU A 394 -20.83 12.78 -5.47
CA GLU A 394 -19.74 13.41 -4.70
C GLU A 394 -18.50 12.50 -4.67
N ASP A 395 -18.66 11.17 -4.49
CA ASP A 395 -17.55 10.21 -4.54
C ASP A 395 -16.92 10.19 -5.94
N VAL A 396 -17.76 10.19 -6.98
CA VAL A 396 -17.30 10.22 -8.38
C VAL A 396 -16.51 11.49 -8.70
N GLU A 397 -16.97 12.66 -8.23
CA GLU A 397 -16.29 13.94 -8.43
C GLU A 397 -14.91 13.94 -7.77
N VAL A 398 -14.82 13.50 -6.50
CA VAL A 398 -13.56 13.40 -5.77
C VAL A 398 -12.60 12.46 -6.48
N LEU A 399 -13.06 11.27 -6.86
CA LEU A 399 -12.22 10.26 -7.51
C LEU A 399 -11.72 10.70 -8.89
N ASN A 400 -12.56 11.37 -9.68
CA ASN A 400 -12.15 11.94 -10.96
C ASN A 400 -11.07 13.02 -10.77
N GLU A 401 -11.20 13.89 -9.77
CA GLU A 401 -10.21 14.92 -9.49
C GLU A 401 -8.88 14.29 -8.98
N VAL A 402 -8.94 13.28 -8.11
CA VAL A 402 -7.74 12.53 -7.67
C VAL A 402 -7.04 11.89 -8.88
N GLY A 403 -7.77 11.22 -9.75
CA GLY A 403 -7.20 10.61 -10.97
C GLY A 403 -6.55 11.63 -11.88
N LYS A 404 -7.17 12.80 -12.06
CA LYS A 404 -6.60 13.92 -12.81
C LYS A 404 -5.28 14.41 -12.19
N ARG A 405 -5.21 14.55 -10.86
CA ARG A 405 -3.99 14.95 -10.15
C ARG A 405 -2.89 13.92 -10.29
N ILE A 406 -3.19 12.64 -10.08
CA ILE A 406 -2.23 11.54 -10.28
C ILE A 406 -1.68 11.57 -11.71
N LYS A 407 -2.58 11.62 -12.70
CA LYS A 407 -2.18 11.65 -14.12
C LYS A 407 -1.34 12.88 -14.46
N ASN A 408 -1.76 14.07 -14.06
CA ASN A 408 -1.07 15.31 -14.39
C ASN A 408 0.30 15.42 -13.71
N THR A 409 0.47 14.80 -12.53
CA THR A 409 1.73 14.83 -11.79
C THR A 409 2.70 13.76 -12.29
N TYR A 410 2.24 12.50 -12.38
CA TYR A 410 3.13 11.35 -12.51
C TYR A 410 3.29 10.79 -13.93
N ASN A 411 2.45 11.20 -14.90
CA ASN A 411 2.61 10.77 -16.30
C ASN A 411 3.76 11.48 -17.03
N THR A 412 4.24 12.61 -16.49
CA THR A 412 5.39 13.32 -17.06
C THR A 412 6.62 13.07 -16.21
N ASN A 413 7.66 12.51 -16.81
CA ASN A 413 8.97 12.38 -16.19
C ASN A 413 9.89 13.50 -16.67
N LEU A 414 10.26 14.42 -15.80
CA LEU A 414 11.15 15.54 -16.12
C LEU A 414 12.64 15.13 -16.20
N PHE A 415 12.93 13.86 -15.87
CA PHE A 415 14.26 13.25 -16.07
C PHE A 415 14.33 12.34 -17.32
N GLU A 416 13.31 12.31 -18.18
CA GLU A 416 13.27 11.47 -19.40
C GLU A 416 14.51 11.63 -20.29
N LYS A 417 15.08 12.85 -20.35
CA LYS A 417 16.27 13.17 -21.13
C LYS A 417 17.46 13.58 -20.25
N ALA A 418 17.49 13.12 -19.01
CA ALA A 418 18.57 13.42 -18.08
C ALA A 418 19.80 12.55 -18.36
N PHE A 419 20.96 13.05 -17.93
CA PHE A 419 22.22 12.32 -17.90
C PHE A 419 22.40 11.70 -16.49
N GLY A 420 22.86 10.48 -16.47
CA GLY A 420 23.08 9.69 -15.26
C GLY A 420 23.20 8.21 -15.62
N PRO A 421 23.17 7.29 -14.65
CA PRO A 421 23.16 5.87 -14.96
C PRO A 421 21.92 5.48 -15.77
N GLU A 422 22.11 4.96 -16.97
CA GLU A 422 21.01 4.67 -17.92
C GLU A 422 19.96 3.72 -17.32
N LYS A 423 20.39 2.71 -16.58
CA LYS A 423 19.51 1.66 -16.03
C LYS A 423 18.50 2.14 -14.99
N ILE A 424 18.65 3.36 -14.48
CA ILE A 424 17.68 3.95 -13.53
C ILE A 424 16.79 5.01 -14.18
N LEU A 425 17.16 5.45 -15.39
CA LEU A 425 16.43 6.44 -16.19
C LEU A 425 15.56 5.80 -17.28
N ASP A 426 15.72 4.49 -17.55
CA ASP A 426 15.00 3.73 -18.58
C ASP A 426 13.54 3.36 -18.19
N GLU A 427 13.11 3.75 -16.98
CA GLU A 427 11.78 3.49 -16.43
C GLU A 427 11.40 2.00 -16.27
N ASN A 428 12.36 1.10 -16.35
CA ASN A 428 12.16 -0.35 -16.29
C ASN A 428 12.45 -0.89 -14.89
N ASP A 429 11.43 -1.41 -14.21
CA ASP A 429 11.56 -1.99 -12.86
C ASP A 429 12.48 -3.24 -12.79
N HIS A 430 12.93 -3.78 -13.94
CA HIS A 430 13.78 -4.97 -14.01
C HIS A 430 15.27 -4.65 -14.24
N THR A 431 15.59 -3.40 -14.59
CA THR A 431 16.96 -2.89 -14.67
C THR A 431 17.33 -2.21 -13.35
N TYR A 432 18.61 -2.10 -13.05
CA TYR A 432 19.08 -1.43 -11.84
C TYR A 432 20.55 -1.03 -11.94
N GLU A 433 20.94 -0.09 -11.11
CA GLU A 433 22.32 0.31 -10.87
C GLU A 433 22.71 0.01 -9.42
N LEU A 434 23.89 -0.60 -9.21
CA LEU A 434 24.48 -0.81 -7.88
C LEU A 434 25.22 0.45 -7.45
N ILE A 435 24.86 1.01 -6.31
CA ILE A 435 25.43 2.29 -5.84
C ILE A 435 26.58 2.00 -4.89
N HIS A 436 27.79 1.82 -5.47
CA HIS A 436 29.00 1.50 -4.70
C HIS A 436 29.60 2.71 -3.97
N ASP A 437 29.53 3.90 -4.60
CA ASP A 437 30.12 5.13 -4.07
C ASP A 437 29.18 5.90 -3.16
N ASN A 438 28.03 5.32 -2.80
CA ASN A 438 26.98 5.94 -2.00
C ASN A 438 26.40 7.25 -2.55
N GLU A 439 26.75 7.64 -3.77
CA GLU A 439 26.24 8.84 -4.45
C GLU A 439 25.68 8.51 -5.82
N LEU A 440 24.63 9.22 -6.19
CA LEU A 440 23.98 9.15 -7.47
C LEU A 440 23.71 10.57 -7.96
N ILE A 441 24.25 10.93 -9.13
CA ILE A 441 24.07 12.25 -9.73
C ILE A 441 23.24 12.14 -11.00
N ILE A 442 22.26 13.05 -11.13
CA ILE A 442 21.40 13.20 -12.30
C ILE A 442 21.51 14.65 -12.78
N GLU A 443 21.76 14.83 -14.07
CA GLU A 443 21.88 16.14 -14.71
C GLU A 443 20.91 16.28 -15.88
N THR A 444 20.32 17.45 -16.05
CA THR A 444 19.48 17.80 -17.21
C THR A 444 20.11 18.93 -17.99
N ASN A 445 19.85 19.00 -19.30
CA ASN A 445 20.39 20.09 -20.15
C ASN A 445 19.95 21.47 -19.63
N ASP A 446 18.67 21.61 -19.37
CA ASP A 446 18.06 22.83 -18.86
C ASP A 446 17.65 22.68 -17.38
N LYS A 447 17.50 23.81 -16.70
CA LYS A 447 16.94 23.80 -15.34
C LYS A 447 15.46 23.40 -15.38
N VAL A 448 15.12 22.30 -14.74
CA VAL A 448 13.74 21.81 -14.57
C VAL A 448 13.12 22.30 -13.26
N LEU A 449 11.84 22.62 -13.30
CA LEU A 449 11.05 22.96 -12.12
C LEU A 449 10.39 21.68 -11.59
N ILE A 450 10.75 21.27 -10.38
CA ILE A 450 10.24 20.05 -9.76
C ILE A 450 9.86 20.27 -8.31
N ASN A 451 8.96 19.43 -7.78
CA ASN A 451 8.63 19.35 -6.37
C ASN A 451 8.30 17.92 -5.93
N ARG A 452 8.52 16.94 -6.83
CA ARG A 452 8.36 15.51 -6.55
C ARG A 452 9.49 14.72 -7.20
N ILE A 453 10.03 13.75 -6.48
CA ILE A 453 10.89 12.70 -7.03
C ILE A 453 10.34 11.34 -6.61
N THR A 454 10.21 10.42 -7.56
CA THR A 454 9.93 9.01 -7.33
C THR A 454 11.22 8.21 -7.40
N ILE A 455 11.49 7.38 -6.39
CA ILE A 455 12.64 6.47 -6.33
C ILE A 455 12.13 5.06 -6.04
N LYS A 456 12.75 4.04 -6.67
CA LYS A 456 12.51 2.63 -6.41
C LYS A 456 13.80 1.86 -6.23
N GLU A 457 13.82 0.91 -5.29
CA GLU A 457 14.85 -0.13 -5.21
C GLU A 457 14.46 -1.34 -6.07
N SER A 458 15.45 -2.07 -6.55
CA SER A 458 15.25 -3.35 -7.26
C SER A 458 14.97 -4.48 -6.27
N ILE A 459 13.82 -4.43 -5.62
CA ILE A 459 13.49 -5.32 -4.49
C ILE A 459 13.33 -6.78 -4.88
N LEU A 460 12.99 -7.08 -6.14
CA LEU A 460 12.82 -8.47 -6.62
C LEU A 460 14.16 -9.22 -6.70
N THR A 461 15.25 -8.50 -6.95
CA THR A 461 16.60 -9.08 -7.13
C THR A 461 17.57 -8.70 -6.03
N HIS A 462 17.30 -7.63 -5.27
CA HIS A 462 18.23 -7.08 -4.29
C HIS A 462 17.60 -6.75 -2.93
N SER A 463 16.29 -7.04 -2.73
CA SER A 463 15.65 -6.73 -1.45
C SER A 463 15.55 -5.22 -1.16
N GLU A 464 15.05 -4.85 0.02
CA GLU A 464 15.04 -3.47 0.53
C GLU A 464 16.33 -3.21 1.32
N ARG A 465 17.18 -2.32 0.85
CA ARG A 465 18.52 -2.11 1.40
C ARG A 465 18.78 -0.74 1.98
N VAL A 466 18.19 0.32 1.39
CA VAL A 466 18.44 1.70 1.85
C VAL A 466 17.77 1.96 3.18
N GLU A 467 18.54 2.42 4.18
CA GLU A 467 18.05 2.74 5.52
C GLU A 467 18.05 4.24 5.81
N LYS A 468 18.93 4.99 5.15
CA LYS A 468 18.98 6.45 5.27
C LYS A 468 19.61 7.07 4.04
N PHE A 469 19.00 8.11 3.53
CA PHE A 469 19.49 8.84 2.36
C PHE A 469 19.11 10.32 2.46
N LYS A 470 19.76 11.15 1.63
CA LYS A 470 19.37 12.53 1.42
C LYS A 470 19.39 12.90 -0.06
N LEU A 471 18.54 13.86 -0.42
CA LEU A 471 18.49 14.48 -1.72
C LEU A 471 19.07 15.89 -1.63
N GLN A 472 19.95 16.25 -2.57
CA GLN A 472 20.51 17.58 -2.76
C GLN A 472 20.22 18.08 -4.17
N TYR A 473 20.21 19.40 -4.33
CA TYR A 473 20.17 20.05 -5.65
C TYR A 473 21.26 21.10 -5.76
N TRP A 474 21.67 21.37 -6.99
CA TRP A 474 22.71 22.35 -7.28
C TRP A 474 22.13 23.75 -7.35
N LYS A 475 22.69 24.68 -6.57
CA LYS A 475 22.27 26.08 -6.54
C LYS A 475 23.50 26.98 -6.35
N ASN A 476 23.73 27.90 -7.30
CA ASN A 476 24.75 28.92 -7.19
C ASN A 476 26.16 28.38 -6.84
N GLY A 477 26.56 27.25 -7.47
CA GLY A 477 27.91 26.69 -7.28
C GLY A 477 28.05 25.74 -6.08
N ILE A 478 26.99 25.44 -5.34
CA ILE A 478 27.00 24.55 -4.14
C ILE A 478 25.87 23.53 -4.18
N TRP A 479 26.08 22.41 -3.51
CA TRP A 479 25.03 21.44 -3.19
C TRP A 479 24.23 21.89 -1.98
N VAL A 480 22.91 21.91 -2.08
CA VAL A 480 21.98 22.31 -1.02
C VAL A 480 21.11 21.11 -0.65
N ASP A 481 21.03 20.79 0.62
CA ASP A 481 20.16 19.73 1.12
C ASP A 481 18.68 20.09 0.88
N LEU A 482 17.90 19.15 0.36
CA LEU A 482 16.51 19.34 -0.01
C LEU A 482 15.56 18.41 0.74
N PHE A 483 15.96 17.16 0.93
CA PHE A 483 15.13 16.15 1.59
C PHE A 483 16.00 15.12 2.32
N PHE A 484 15.54 14.69 3.48
CA PHE A 484 16.14 13.60 4.25
C PHE A 484 15.15 12.45 4.33
N GLY A 485 15.54 11.29 3.85
CA GLY A 485 14.72 10.09 3.79
C GLY A 485 15.30 8.94 4.58
N LYS A 486 14.42 8.01 4.93
CA LYS A 486 14.79 6.78 5.60
C LYS A 486 14.81 5.64 4.59
N ASN A 487 13.83 4.70 4.61
CA ASN A 487 13.79 3.61 3.64
C ASN A 487 13.24 4.05 2.27
N ILE A 488 13.56 3.30 1.22
CA ILE A 488 13.00 3.46 -0.12
C ILE A 488 12.03 2.33 -0.44
N GLY A 489 12.50 1.09 -0.53
CA GLY A 489 11.71 -0.08 -0.87
C GLY A 489 11.17 -0.07 -2.31
N TYR A 490 9.97 -0.63 -2.51
CA TYR A 490 9.35 -0.68 -3.84
C TYR A 490 9.16 0.70 -4.46
N LYS A 491 8.68 1.67 -3.68
CA LYS A 491 8.45 3.04 -4.18
C LYS A 491 8.47 4.07 -3.05
N LYS A 492 9.27 5.10 -3.24
CA LYS A 492 9.30 6.30 -2.39
C LYS A 492 8.97 7.52 -3.23
N ILE A 493 8.02 8.34 -2.76
CA ILE A 493 7.71 9.66 -3.34
C ILE A 493 8.25 10.72 -2.38
N LEU A 494 9.24 11.46 -2.84
CA LEU A 494 9.80 12.60 -2.11
C LEU A 494 8.97 13.84 -2.45
N ARG A 495 8.51 14.54 -1.44
CA ARG A 495 7.74 15.79 -1.56
C ARG A 495 8.53 16.92 -0.94
N PHE A 496 8.75 17.95 -1.68
CA PHE A 496 9.53 19.12 -1.27
C PHE A 496 9.01 20.39 -1.98
N PRO A 497 9.44 21.59 -1.50
CA PRO A 497 9.09 22.86 -2.13
C PRO A 497 9.52 22.93 -3.60
N ASP A 498 8.85 23.79 -4.37
CA ASP A 498 9.23 24.09 -5.75
C ASP A 498 10.72 24.48 -5.83
N ILE A 499 11.49 23.75 -6.59
CA ILE A 499 12.88 24.08 -6.91
C ILE A 499 13.13 24.06 -8.41
N LYS A 500 14.05 24.90 -8.87
CA LYS A 500 14.50 24.94 -10.25
C LYS A 500 15.99 24.69 -10.31
N SER A 501 16.40 23.53 -10.84
CA SER A 501 17.80 23.12 -10.95
C SER A 501 18.00 22.22 -12.16
N ASN A 502 19.24 22.07 -12.59
CA ASN A 502 19.64 21.11 -13.62
C ASN A 502 20.55 20.00 -13.09
N LYS A 503 20.87 19.97 -11.78
CA LYS A 503 21.67 18.90 -11.17
C LYS A 503 21.06 18.48 -9.83
N PHE A 504 20.96 17.17 -9.63
CA PHE A 504 20.41 16.55 -8.44
C PHE A 504 21.35 15.45 -7.97
N LYS A 505 21.49 15.29 -6.64
CA LYS A 505 22.34 14.27 -6.05
C LYS A 505 21.58 13.54 -4.95
N ILE A 506 21.59 12.22 -4.99
CA ILE A 506 21.13 11.37 -3.91
C ILE A 506 22.36 10.79 -3.22
N ILE A 507 22.43 10.93 -1.90
CA ILE A 507 23.50 10.37 -1.07
C ILE A 507 22.88 9.33 -0.17
N ILE A 508 23.37 8.10 -0.22
CA ILE A 508 22.93 7.01 0.65
C ILE A 508 23.83 6.99 1.88
N GLU A 509 23.28 7.40 3.02
CA GLU A 509 24.05 7.53 4.27
C GLU A 509 24.14 6.20 5.04
N LYS A 510 23.14 5.30 4.86
CA LYS A 510 23.12 4.00 5.53
C LYS A 510 22.34 2.98 4.70
N SER A 511 22.87 1.76 4.61
CA SER A 511 22.23 0.65 3.92
C SER A 511 22.54 -0.69 4.56
N ARG A 512 21.73 -1.71 4.26
CA ARG A 512 21.92 -3.09 4.71
C ARG A 512 23.02 -3.81 3.92
N MET A 513 23.09 -3.54 2.63
CA MET A 513 24.14 -3.96 1.67
C MET A 513 24.23 -2.90 0.57
N VAL A 514 25.11 -3.10 -0.43
CA VAL A 514 25.19 -2.22 -1.61
C VAL A 514 23.78 -2.03 -2.18
N PRO A 515 23.25 -0.79 -2.22
CA PRO A 515 21.92 -0.53 -2.73
C PRO A 515 21.81 -0.79 -4.22
N ALA A 516 20.64 -1.24 -4.66
CA ALA A 516 20.30 -1.41 -6.07
C ALA A 516 19.10 -0.53 -6.39
N ILE A 517 19.30 0.58 -7.07
CA ILE A 517 18.22 1.48 -7.48
C ILE A 517 17.75 1.08 -8.88
N SER A 518 16.44 0.94 -9.08
CA SER A 518 15.85 0.57 -10.36
C SER A 518 15.26 1.76 -11.11
N VAL A 519 14.65 2.72 -10.43
CA VAL A 519 13.96 3.83 -11.10
C VAL A 519 14.14 5.12 -10.33
N ILE A 520 14.43 6.21 -11.05
CA ILE A 520 14.34 7.58 -10.54
C ILE A 520 13.60 8.43 -11.56
N LYS A 521 12.57 9.16 -11.12
CA LYS A 521 11.79 10.10 -11.94
C LYS A 521 11.57 11.40 -11.20
N ALA A 522 11.53 12.50 -11.92
CA ALA A 522 11.15 13.80 -11.38
C ALA A 522 9.82 14.27 -11.95
N HIS A 523 9.04 14.92 -11.08
CA HIS A 523 7.70 15.37 -11.43
C HIS A 523 7.41 16.76 -10.85
N TYR A 524 6.42 17.41 -11.40
CA TYR A 524 5.90 18.67 -10.89
C TYR A 524 4.41 18.57 -10.58
N TYR A 525 4.07 18.63 -9.32
CA TYR A 525 2.68 18.78 -8.87
C TYR A 525 2.31 20.26 -8.89
N LYS A 526 1.39 20.63 -9.77
CA LYS A 526 0.83 21.98 -9.81
C LYS A 526 -0.28 22.11 -8.80
N SER A 527 0.09 22.52 -7.59
CA SER A 527 -0.86 22.67 -6.51
C SER A 527 -1.88 23.79 -6.72
N GLU A 528 -3.07 23.61 -6.16
CA GLU A 528 -4.07 24.66 -6.06
C GLU A 528 -3.71 25.63 -4.93
N PHE A 529 -4.28 26.83 -4.98
CA PHE A 529 -4.11 27.80 -3.92
C PHE A 529 -5.06 27.46 -2.76
N PRO A 530 -4.59 27.56 -1.49
CA PRO A 530 -5.51 27.54 -0.38
C PRO A 530 -6.50 28.72 -0.48
N MET A 531 -7.71 28.52 -0.02
CA MET A 531 -8.63 29.63 0.18
C MET A 531 -8.19 30.42 1.40
N ILE A 532 -8.64 31.66 1.51
CA ILE A 532 -8.39 32.50 2.68
C ILE A 532 -9.70 32.76 3.42
N GLU A 533 -9.66 32.65 4.74
CA GLU A 533 -10.69 33.13 5.66
C GLU A 533 -10.13 34.28 6.50
N PHE A 534 -10.97 35.30 6.70
CA PHE A 534 -10.67 36.42 7.57
C PHE A 534 -11.40 36.26 8.90
N ILE A 535 -10.66 36.22 10.00
CA ILE A 535 -11.19 35.97 11.33
C ILE A 535 -10.91 37.19 12.21
N LYS A 536 -11.98 37.85 12.67
CA LYS A 536 -11.84 38.92 13.71
C LYS A 536 -11.49 38.27 15.06
N THR A 537 -10.37 38.67 15.66
CA THR A 537 -9.90 38.15 16.94
C THR A 537 -9.80 39.30 17.95
N GLY A 538 -10.59 39.21 19.04
CA GLY A 538 -10.61 40.22 20.09
C GLY A 538 -11.00 41.64 19.62
N ASN A 539 -10.65 42.67 20.41
CA ASN A 539 -10.94 44.06 20.07
C ASN A 539 -9.91 44.57 19.04
N LYS A 540 -10.33 44.65 17.75
CA LYS A 540 -9.60 45.32 16.67
C LYS A 540 -8.45 44.56 16.02
N LYS A 541 -8.46 43.23 15.99
CA LYS A 541 -7.46 42.49 15.23
C LYS A 541 -8.10 41.55 14.21
N LEU A 542 -7.44 41.35 13.06
CA LEU A 542 -7.81 40.45 11.96
C LEU A 542 -6.72 39.43 11.77
N GLU A 543 -7.10 38.16 11.75
CA GLU A 543 -6.25 37.06 11.29
C GLU A 543 -6.65 36.65 9.88
N ILE A 544 -5.65 36.33 9.04
CA ILE A 544 -5.84 35.78 7.74
C ILE A 544 -5.43 34.31 7.83
N LYS A 545 -6.41 33.40 7.79
CA LYS A 545 -6.15 31.95 7.82
C LYS A 545 -6.28 31.33 6.45
N PRO A 546 -5.30 30.54 6.01
CA PRO A 546 -5.53 29.65 4.89
C PRO A 546 -6.51 28.57 5.33
N ILE A 547 -7.55 28.35 4.52
CA ILE A 547 -8.47 27.23 4.72
C ILE A 547 -8.35 26.26 3.57
N THR A 548 -8.30 24.99 3.95
CA THR A 548 -8.59 23.90 3.05
C THR A 548 -10.07 23.90 2.71
N LYS A 549 -10.46 23.35 1.57
CA LYS A 549 -11.86 22.96 1.39
C LYS A 549 -12.25 22.13 2.60
N LYS A 550 -13.22 22.61 3.36
CA LYS A 550 -13.59 22.05 4.67
C LYS A 550 -13.75 20.54 4.57
N PHE A 551 -12.92 19.82 5.34
CA PHE A 551 -13.19 18.47 5.74
C PHE A 551 -13.90 18.47 7.05
N ASP A 552 -15.09 17.97 7.05
CA ASP A 552 -15.84 17.80 8.27
C ASP A 552 -15.56 16.46 8.96
N TRP A 553 -14.59 15.68 8.42
CA TRP A 553 -14.37 14.34 8.92
C TRP A 553 -12.88 14.03 9.10
N LYS A 554 -12.45 14.05 10.35
CA LYS A 554 -11.11 13.82 10.93
C LYS A 554 -9.99 14.80 10.53
N PRO A 555 -9.19 15.19 11.54
CA PRO A 555 -8.23 16.28 11.45
C PRO A 555 -6.88 15.85 10.85
N HIS A 556 -6.86 15.30 9.64
CA HIS A 556 -5.64 15.33 8.85
C HIS A 556 -5.51 16.66 8.09
N SER A 557 -6.49 17.56 8.28
CA SER A 557 -6.78 18.63 7.36
C SER A 557 -5.91 19.87 7.49
N GLU A 558 -5.41 20.19 8.66
CA GLU A 558 -4.61 21.43 8.82
C GLU A 558 -3.21 21.29 8.22
N ASP A 559 -2.63 20.09 8.27
CA ASP A 559 -1.30 19.81 7.74
C ASP A 559 -1.28 19.46 6.23
N ILE A 560 -2.42 19.09 5.64
CA ILE A 560 -2.47 18.61 4.24
C ILE A 560 -2.06 19.69 3.25
N ILE A 561 -2.52 20.92 3.42
CA ILE A 561 -2.10 22.02 2.53
C ILE A 561 -0.62 22.32 2.70
N LEU A 562 -0.13 22.35 3.94
CA LEU A 562 1.28 22.59 4.24
C LEU A 562 2.16 21.46 3.67
N ASN A 563 1.69 20.21 3.73
CA ASN A 563 2.39 19.05 3.19
C ASN A 563 2.38 18.98 1.66
N LEU A 564 1.29 19.38 1.01
CA LEU A 564 1.20 19.42 -0.46
C LEU A 564 1.88 20.67 -1.03
N ASN A 565 1.89 21.80 -0.28
CA ASN A 565 2.43 23.09 -0.68
C ASN A 565 3.03 23.86 0.50
N PRO A 566 4.19 23.46 1.00
CA PRO A 566 4.78 24.09 2.20
C PRO A 566 5.21 25.54 2.01
N ASN A 567 5.22 26.09 0.80
CA ASN A 567 5.82 27.40 0.48
C ASN A 567 4.85 28.38 -0.16
N PHE A 568 3.63 28.47 0.30
CA PHE A 568 2.79 29.61 -0.11
C PHE A 568 3.01 30.82 0.80
N GLU A 569 2.87 32.00 0.22
CA GLU A 569 2.89 33.29 0.92
C GLU A 569 1.52 33.94 0.82
N ILE A 570 1.00 34.47 1.93
CA ILE A 570 -0.16 35.37 1.91
C ILE A 570 0.36 36.80 1.94
N ARG A 571 0.01 37.58 0.92
CA ARG A 571 0.34 39.00 0.87
C ARG A 571 -0.93 39.83 0.82
N TYR A 572 -0.89 40.97 1.42
CA TYR A 572 -2.05 41.83 1.58
C TYR A 572 -1.75 43.31 1.37
N THR A 573 -2.81 44.08 1.12
CA THR A 573 -2.85 45.54 1.03
C THR A 573 -4.02 46.09 1.85
N THR A 574 -3.91 47.30 2.38
CA THR A 574 -4.96 48.01 3.11
C THR A 574 -5.35 49.34 2.44
N ASP A 575 -4.83 49.56 1.21
CA ASP A 575 -5.06 50.77 0.41
C ASP A 575 -5.92 50.51 -0.83
N ASN A 576 -6.73 49.45 -0.76
CA ASN A 576 -7.60 48.96 -1.84
C ASN A 576 -6.90 48.54 -3.14
N LYS A 577 -5.57 48.55 -3.22
CA LYS A 577 -4.81 48.04 -4.38
C LYS A 577 -4.79 46.52 -4.40
N GLU A 578 -4.59 45.95 -5.62
CA GLU A 578 -4.40 44.53 -5.77
C GLU A 578 -3.06 44.06 -5.17
N PRO A 579 -3.06 43.04 -4.28
CA PRO A 579 -1.82 42.49 -3.75
C PRO A 579 -0.90 41.92 -4.86
N SER A 580 0.38 42.25 -4.75
CA SER A 580 1.47 41.77 -5.62
C SER A 580 2.55 41.05 -4.79
N LYS A 581 3.56 40.49 -5.45
CA LYS A 581 4.73 39.90 -4.77
C LYS A 581 5.51 40.90 -3.91
N ASN A 582 5.33 42.19 -4.14
CA ASN A 582 5.97 43.26 -3.37
C ASN A 582 5.10 43.81 -2.23
N SER A 583 3.84 43.35 -2.13
CA SER A 583 2.94 43.75 -1.05
C SER A 583 3.36 43.15 0.29
N LYS A 584 2.81 43.68 1.39
CA LYS A 584 3.13 43.24 2.75
C LYS A 584 2.91 41.74 2.90
N LEU A 585 3.92 41.02 3.42
CA LEU A 585 3.81 39.61 3.77
C LEU A 585 3.03 39.47 5.07
N TYR A 586 1.99 38.64 5.08
CA TYR A 586 1.25 38.31 6.27
C TYR A 586 2.07 37.37 7.17
N LYS A 587 2.31 37.79 8.40
CA LYS A 587 3.03 37.02 9.42
C LYS A 587 2.25 36.91 10.74
N ASN A 588 1.55 37.97 11.11
CA ASN A 588 0.83 38.11 12.39
C ASN A 588 -0.51 38.82 12.16
N SER A 589 -1.39 38.79 13.17
CA SER A 589 -2.66 39.49 13.14
C SER A 589 -2.47 40.99 12.83
N ILE A 590 -3.41 41.56 12.08
CA ILE A 590 -3.38 42.93 11.54
C ILE A 590 -4.37 43.78 12.37
N ASP A 591 -3.98 45.01 12.71
CA ASP A 591 -4.90 45.95 13.37
C ASP A 591 -5.98 46.40 12.38
N LEU A 592 -7.25 46.46 12.83
CA LEU A 592 -8.40 46.88 12.05
C LEU A 592 -8.49 48.44 12.00
N ASP A 593 -7.50 49.05 11.34
CA ASP A 593 -7.39 50.48 11.11
C ASP A 593 -7.55 50.88 9.63
N PHE A 594 -8.19 50.03 8.85
CA PHE A 594 -8.41 50.16 7.41
C PHE A 594 -9.89 49.98 7.05
N GLU A 595 -10.31 50.51 5.92
CA GLU A 595 -11.66 50.32 5.37
C GLU A 595 -11.78 49.02 4.59
N VAL A 596 -10.73 48.66 3.82
CA VAL A 596 -10.71 47.48 2.98
C VAL A 596 -9.35 46.83 3.07
N LEU A 597 -9.32 45.51 3.26
CA LEU A 597 -8.13 44.70 3.14
C LEU A 597 -8.30 43.72 1.97
N LYS A 598 -7.34 43.70 1.06
CA LYS A 598 -7.24 42.68 -0.01
C LYS A 598 -6.07 41.76 0.27
N ALA A 599 -6.27 40.48 0.05
CA ALA A 599 -5.22 39.47 0.20
C ALA A 599 -5.20 38.47 -0.96
N LYS A 600 -4.00 38.00 -1.29
CA LYS A 600 -3.76 36.93 -2.26
C LYS A 600 -2.79 35.90 -1.69
N VAL A 601 -2.95 34.65 -2.14
CA VAL A 601 -1.96 33.60 -1.94
C VAL A 601 -1.02 33.58 -3.14
N PHE A 602 0.26 33.51 -2.88
CA PHE A 602 1.32 33.37 -3.89
C PHE A 602 2.02 32.02 -3.73
N LEU A 603 2.19 31.32 -4.83
CA LEU A 603 2.93 30.07 -4.94
C LEU A 603 3.89 30.21 -6.11
N SER A 604 5.19 30.26 -5.83
CA SER A 604 6.21 30.51 -6.85
C SER A 604 5.86 31.71 -7.74
N ASP A 605 5.60 31.50 -9.03
CA ASP A 605 5.25 32.56 -10.00
C ASP A 605 3.75 32.80 -10.15
N ARG A 606 2.90 32.05 -9.45
CA ARG A 606 1.44 32.11 -9.55
C ARG A 606 0.82 32.82 -8.37
N SER A 607 -0.38 33.39 -8.58
CA SER A 607 -1.18 33.96 -7.50
C SER A 607 -2.64 33.50 -7.60
N SER A 608 -3.31 33.44 -6.43
CA SER A 608 -4.76 33.17 -6.36
C SER A 608 -5.59 34.35 -6.88
N LYS A 609 -6.92 34.18 -6.90
CA LYS A 609 -7.84 35.30 -6.93
C LYS A 609 -7.62 36.19 -5.70
N THR A 610 -8.11 37.42 -5.77
CA THR A 610 -8.14 38.32 -4.61
C THR A 610 -9.27 37.92 -3.67
N TYR A 611 -8.96 37.92 -2.40
CA TYR A 611 -9.91 37.84 -1.29
C TYR A 611 -10.02 39.21 -0.65
N GLU A 612 -11.22 39.64 -0.30
CA GLU A 612 -11.50 40.97 0.19
C GLU A 612 -12.23 40.91 1.56
N PHE A 613 -11.81 41.74 2.48
CA PHE A 613 -12.41 41.95 3.79
C PHE A 613 -12.77 43.42 3.93
N LYS A 614 -14.03 43.71 4.32
CA LYS A 614 -14.60 45.05 4.58
C LYS A 614 -15.10 45.19 6.00
#